data_bc270be7dbc329ba75f68590ab4ecbd6
#
_entry.id   bc270be7dbc329ba75f68590ab4ecbd6
#
_cell.length_a   1.000
_cell.length_b   1.000
_cell.length_c   1.000
_cell.angle_alpha   90.00
_cell.angle_beta   90.00
_cell.angle_gamma   90.00
#
_symmetry.space_group_name_H-M   'P 1'
#
loop_
_entity.id
_entity.type
_entity.pdbx_description
1 polymer ?
#
loop_
_entity_poly.entity_id
_entity_poly.type
_entity_poly.pdbx_seq_one_letter_code
_entity_poly.pdbx_strand_id
1 'polypeptide(L)'
;MSKTVIIYTQETCPPCHEEKLWLKEKGIPFEERDIRKDSTYLDELIDLGASATPVTVIKKGEEETVIFGFDREKFEEFMSEN
;
A
#
# COMPACT_ATOMS: atom_id res chain seq x y z
N MET A 1 5.82 15.93 -10.10
CA MET A 1 4.45 15.48 -9.91
C MET A 1 4.36 14.57 -8.72
N SER A 2 3.35 14.78 -7.92
CA SER A 2 3.23 14.03 -6.68
C SER A 2 2.66 12.65 -6.91
N LYS A 3 3.16 11.72 -6.14
CA LYS A 3 2.74 10.33 -6.13
C LYS A 3 2.00 10.09 -4.83
N THR A 4 0.84 9.46 -4.89
CA THR A 4 0.07 9.13 -3.70
C THR A 4 0.18 7.64 -3.44
N VAL A 5 0.55 7.27 -2.22
CA VAL A 5 0.69 5.88 -1.83
C VAL A 5 -0.33 5.59 -0.72
N ILE A 6 -1.17 4.59 -0.96
CA ILE A 6 -2.17 4.16 0.01
C ILE A 6 -1.91 2.70 0.32
N ILE A 7 -1.80 2.37 1.60
CA ILE A 7 -1.53 0.99 2.02
C ILE A 7 -2.68 0.48 2.88
N TYR A 8 -3.27 -0.63 2.45
CA TYR A 8 -4.32 -1.31 3.22
C TYR A 8 -3.66 -2.33 4.12
N THR A 9 -3.89 -2.20 5.41
CA THR A 9 -3.21 -2.99 6.44
C THR A 9 -4.18 -3.61 7.41
N GLN A 10 -3.66 -4.44 8.30
CA GLN A 10 -4.38 -4.85 9.50
C GLN A 10 -3.37 -5.04 10.62
N GLU A 11 -3.86 -4.98 11.85
CA GLU A 11 -3.02 -4.93 13.04
C GLU A 11 -2.11 -6.16 13.19
N THR A 12 -2.61 -7.33 12.86
CA THR A 12 -1.85 -8.58 12.98
C THR A 12 -1.26 -9.01 11.65
N CYS A 13 -0.50 -8.13 11.02
CA CYS A 13 0.05 -8.38 9.70
C CYS A 13 1.53 -8.03 9.68
N PRO A 14 2.43 -9.02 9.87
CA PRO A 14 3.87 -8.73 9.84
C PRO A 14 4.36 -8.08 8.55
N PRO A 15 3.96 -8.55 7.35
CA PRO A 15 4.39 -7.87 6.11
C PRO A 15 3.92 -6.42 6.02
N CYS A 16 2.76 -6.11 6.62
CA CYS A 16 2.26 -4.74 6.65
C CYS A 16 3.21 -3.84 7.44
N HIS A 17 3.68 -4.34 8.58
CA HIS A 17 4.62 -3.60 9.41
C HIS A 17 5.95 -3.40 8.69
N GLU A 18 6.43 -4.42 8.01
CA GLU A 18 7.67 -4.33 7.26
C GLU A 18 7.57 -3.30 6.15
N GLU A 19 6.45 -3.29 5.42
CA GLU A 19 6.26 -2.32 4.35
C GLU A 19 6.22 -0.90 4.89
N LYS A 20 5.53 -0.67 6.00
CA LYS A 20 5.47 0.66 6.60
C LYS A 20 6.84 1.15 7.03
N LEU A 21 7.64 0.27 7.63
CA LEU A 21 9.01 0.62 8.01
C LEU A 21 9.86 0.94 6.80
N TRP A 22 9.75 0.14 5.75
CA TRP A 22 10.49 0.37 4.52
C TRP A 22 10.14 1.72 3.90
N LEU A 23 8.84 2.05 3.84
CA LEU A 23 8.40 3.33 3.29
C LEU A 23 8.92 4.50 4.11
N LYS A 24 8.93 4.36 5.44
CA LYS A 24 9.46 5.40 6.32
C LYS A 24 10.95 5.59 6.14
N GLU A 25 11.70 4.49 6.01
CA GLU A 25 13.14 4.57 5.79
C GLU A 25 13.48 5.25 4.48
N LYS A 26 12.66 5.06 3.47
CA LYS A 26 12.87 5.69 2.15
C LYS A 26 12.34 7.12 2.09
N GLY A 27 11.69 7.59 3.15
CA GLY A 27 11.12 8.92 3.18
C GLY A 27 9.91 9.07 2.27
N ILE A 28 9.18 7.99 2.03
CA ILE A 28 8.01 7.98 1.17
C ILE A 28 6.75 8.16 2.01
N PRO A 29 6.03 9.28 1.86
CA PRO A 29 4.79 9.45 2.61
C PRO A 29 3.70 8.51 2.08
N PHE A 30 2.88 8.01 2.99
CA PHE A 30 1.79 7.11 2.63
C PHE A 30 0.60 7.30 3.55
N GLU A 31 -0.57 6.89 3.06
CA GLU A 31 -1.79 6.87 3.86
C GLU A 31 -2.06 5.42 4.25
N GLU A 32 -2.20 5.17 5.53
CA GLU A 32 -2.52 3.83 6.02
C GLU A 32 -4.02 3.68 6.21
N ARG A 33 -4.60 2.63 5.67
CA ARG A 33 -6.01 2.29 5.83
C ARG A 33 -6.11 0.91 6.46
N ASP A 34 -6.38 0.90 7.77
CA ASP A 34 -6.49 -0.34 8.52
C ASP A 34 -7.90 -0.90 8.32
N ILE A 35 -7.99 -2.04 7.66
CA ILE A 35 -9.29 -2.64 7.30
C ILE A 35 -10.07 -3.13 8.51
N ARG A 36 -9.42 -3.25 9.66
CA ARG A 36 -10.10 -3.67 10.88
C ARG A 36 -10.68 -2.51 11.67
N LYS A 37 -10.23 -1.30 11.38
CA LYS A 37 -10.72 -0.10 12.04
C LYS A 37 -11.93 0.51 11.36
N ASP A 38 -12.08 0.27 10.06
CA ASP A 38 -13.17 0.84 9.28
C ASP A 38 -13.60 -0.16 8.22
N SER A 39 -14.86 -0.57 8.27
CA SER A 39 -15.39 -1.54 7.31
C SER A 39 -15.38 -1.02 5.87
N THR A 40 -15.40 0.30 5.70
CA THR A 40 -15.29 0.91 4.37
C THR A 40 -13.96 0.53 3.72
N TYR A 41 -12.89 0.51 4.51
CA TYR A 41 -11.58 0.13 4.00
C TYR A 41 -11.54 -1.34 3.56
N LEU A 42 -12.24 -2.20 4.30
CA LEU A 42 -12.35 -3.59 3.90
C LEU A 42 -13.08 -3.72 2.56
N ASP A 43 -14.16 -2.98 2.40
CA ASP A 43 -14.91 -2.99 1.14
C ASP A 43 -14.05 -2.51 -0.03
N GLU A 44 -13.23 -1.47 0.20
CA GLU A 44 -12.31 -0.97 -0.81
C GLU A 44 -11.29 -2.05 -1.19
N LEU A 45 -10.77 -2.76 -0.21
CA LEU A 45 -9.81 -3.84 -0.45
C LEU A 45 -10.42 -4.93 -1.32
N ILE A 46 -11.64 -5.33 -1.02
CA ILE A 46 -12.36 -6.34 -1.79
C ILE A 46 -12.60 -5.86 -3.22
N ASP A 47 -12.96 -4.60 -3.38
CA ASP A 47 -13.18 -4.01 -4.70
C ASP A 47 -11.91 -4.00 -5.55
N LEU A 48 -10.74 -3.97 -4.92
CA LEU A 48 -9.46 -4.05 -5.63
C LEU A 48 -9.12 -5.47 -6.07
N GLY A 49 -9.96 -6.44 -5.69
CA GLY A 49 -9.73 -7.84 -6.02
C GLY A 49 -8.83 -8.56 -5.04
N ALA A 50 -8.66 -8.00 -3.85
CA ALA A 50 -7.76 -8.56 -2.84
C ALA A 50 -8.53 -9.28 -1.74
N SER A 51 -7.87 -10.23 -1.09
CA SER A 51 -8.45 -10.94 0.04
C SER A 51 -7.49 -10.99 1.23
N ALA A 52 -6.36 -10.31 1.12
CA ALA A 52 -5.34 -10.31 2.18
C ALA A 52 -4.59 -8.99 2.16
N THR A 53 -3.85 -8.72 3.23
CA THR A 53 -3.02 -7.52 3.35
C THR A 53 -1.54 -7.91 3.37
N PRO A 54 -0.63 -6.99 3.06
CA PRO A 54 -0.89 -5.62 2.65
C PRO A 54 -1.28 -5.53 1.18
N VAL A 55 -2.03 -4.49 0.84
CA VAL A 55 -2.28 -4.12 -0.55
C VAL A 55 -1.95 -2.65 -0.67
N THR A 56 -1.17 -2.32 -1.68
CA THR A 56 -0.69 -0.96 -1.87
C THR A 56 -1.21 -0.41 -3.18
N VAL A 57 -1.80 0.78 -3.12
CA VAL A 57 -2.27 1.49 -4.30
C VAL A 57 -1.37 2.69 -4.50
N ILE A 58 -0.74 2.77 -5.66
CA ILE A 58 0.12 3.89 -6.01
C ILE A 58 -0.56 4.67 -7.12
N LYS A 59 -0.92 5.90 -6.82
CA LYS A 59 -1.54 6.79 -7.79
C LYS A 59 -0.53 7.80 -8.27
N LYS A 60 -0.37 7.88 -9.58
CA LYS A 60 0.59 8.74 -10.21
C LYS A 60 -0.11 9.44 -11.38
N GLY A 61 -0.63 10.64 -11.14
CA GLY A 61 -1.48 11.31 -12.11
C GLY A 61 -2.76 10.51 -12.33
N GLU A 62 -3.01 10.08 -13.55
CA GLU A 62 -4.18 9.27 -13.88
C GLU A 62 -3.90 7.77 -13.78
N GLU A 63 -2.64 7.41 -13.59
CA GLU A 63 -2.27 6.01 -13.49
C GLU A 63 -2.44 5.50 -12.06
N GLU A 64 -2.92 4.29 -11.94
CA GLU A 64 -3.10 3.64 -10.66
C GLU A 64 -2.52 2.23 -10.73
N THR A 65 -1.60 1.92 -9.84
CA THR A 65 -0.98 0.61 -9.75
C THR A 65 -1.33 -0.03 -8.43
N VAL A 66 -1.73 -1.29 -8.48
CA VAL A 66 -2.08 -2.05 -7.27
C VAL A 66 -1.05 -3.16 -7.09
N ILE A 67 -0.45 -3.21 -5.91
CA ILE A 67 0.55 -4.22 -5.57
C ILE A 67 0.02 -5.08 -4.43
N PHE A 68 -0.04 -6.39 -4.65
CA PHE A 68 -0.53 -7.33 -3.66
C PHE A 68 0.65 -7.91 -2.88
N GLY A 69 0.61 -7.79 -1.56
CA GLY A 69 1.69 -8.24 -0.70
C GLY A 69 2.84 -7.24 -0.67
N PHE A 70 3.88 -7.56 0.11
CA PHE A 70 5.06 -6.72 0.19
C PHE A 70 6.24 -7.39 -0.51
N ASP A 71 6.58 -6.88 -1.67
CA ASP A 71 7.69 -7.36 -2.48
C ASP A 71 8.66 -6.19 -2.68
N ARG A 72 9.81 -6.26 -2.01
CA ARG A 72 10.78 -5.17 -2.04
C ARG A 72 11.27 -4.85 -3.44
N GLU A 73 11.46 -5.86 -4.27
CA GLU A 73 11.94 -5.64 -5.63
C GLU A 73 10.94 -4.82 -6.43
N LYS A 74 9.65 -5.16 -6.33
CA LYS A 74 8.62 -4.40 -7.01
C LYS A 74 8.51 -2.99 -6.47
N PHE A 75 8.60 -2.83 -5.16
CA PHE A 75 8.52 -1.52 -4.55
C PHE A 75 9.69 -0.64 -4.95
N GLU A 76 10.89 -1.19 -4.98
CA GLU A 76 12.05 -0.43 -5.41
C GLU A 76 11.92 0.00 -6.87
N GLU A 77 11.41 -0.88 -7.72
CA GLU A 77 11.20 -0.58 -9.12
C GLU A 77 10.19 0.56 -9.31
N PHE A 78 9.04 0.48 -8.64
CA PHE A 78 8.01 1.50 -8.78
C PHE A 78 8.36 2.81 -8.10
N MET A 79 9.03 2.74 -6.96
CA MET A 79 9.35 3.96 -6.20
C MET A 79 10.55 4.70 -6.74
N SER A 80 11.43 4.04 -7.48
CA SER A 80 12.58 4.71 -8.09
C SER A 80 12.21 5.42 -9.39
N GLU A 81 11.05 5.12 -9.94
CA GLU A 81 10.55 5.82 -11.13
C GLU A 81 9.82 7.09 -10.71
N ASN A 82 10.28 8.20 -11.20
CA ASN A 82 9.64 9.49 -10.91
C ASN A 82 8.96 10.04 -12.15
#